data_cc39810cf63a43e6e93753f762b483f2
#
_entry.id   cc39810cf63a43e6e93753f762b483f2
#
_cell.length_a   1.000
_cell.length_b   1.000
_cell.length_c   1.000
_cell.angle_alpha   90.00
_cell.angle_beta   90.00
_cell.angle_gamma   90.00
#
_symmetry.space_group_name_H-M   'P 1'
#
loop_
_entity.id
_entity.type
_entity.pdbx_description
1 polymer ?
#
loop_
_entity_poly.entity_id
_entity_poly.type
_entity_poly.pdbx_seq_one_letter_code
_entity_poly.pdbx_strand_id
1 'polypeptide(L)'
;LSSSSAASDVYKRQIDFPRMREIADKVGATYLVDMAHFAGLVAAGVHPSPIPHADIVTCTTTKTLRGARGGLVMTNREDLFKKLQPAVFPGVQGSAHLATIAGKAVCLGEALTDEFKTYGANVKANARLLAEVLQKRGVRIVSGGTDTHVVLVDVSSKDLTGQQSQDALSEINITSNKNPIPFDSAKPSEWKGLRLGSSAGTTRGFGAKEFEVIGNLIADIFDAQVADETTRAAVIAKSRAVVAKLVADFPILSLIHISEPTRLLSI
;
A
#
# COMPACT_ATOMS: atom_id res chain seq x y z
N LEU A 1 -17.02 -15.84 -22.50
CA LEU A 1 -16.58 -15.87 -21.11
C LEU A 1 -16.66 -14.47 -20.54
N SER A 2 -17.69 -14.17 -19.74
CA SER A 2 -17.75 -12.94 -18.98
C SER A 2 -16.71 -13.01 -17.85
N SER A 3 -15.65 -12.21 -17.91
CA SER A 3 -14.77 -12.02 -16.77
C SER A 3 -15.44 -11.07 -15.78
N SER A 4 -15.79 -11.54 -14.59
CA SER A 4 -16.17 -10.67 -13.48
C SER A 4 -14.91 -10.25 -12.74
N SER A 5 -14.58 -8.98 -12.82
CA SER A 5 -13.55 -8.36 -12.01
C SER A 5 -14.23 -7.72 -10.79
N ALA A 6 -14.14 -8.35 -9.64
CA ALA A 6 -14.45 -7.67 -8.39
C ALA A 6 -13.31 -6.68 -8.12
N ALA A 7 -13.54 -5.41 -8.46
CA ALA A 7 -12.51 -4.39 -8.38
C ALA A 7 -12.06 -4.15 -6.93
N SER A 8 -10.87 -4.27 -6.76
CA SER A 8 -9.74 -3.66 -6.06
C SER A 8 -9.94 -2.86 -4.75
N ASP A 9 -11.11 -2.46 -4.34
CA ASP A 9 -11.30 -1.73 -3.07
C ASP A 9 -11.40 -2.64 -1.85
N VAL A 10 -11.33 -3.95 -2.04
CA VAL A 10 -11.48 -4.96 -0.99
C VAL A 10 -10.20 -5.19 -0.20
N TYR A 11 -9.05 -4.72 -0.69
CA TYR A 11 -7.74 -4.97 -0.06
C TYR A 11 -7.50 -4.26 1.30
N LYS A 12 -8.45 -3.48 1.80
CA LYS A 12 -8.41 -2.86 3.13
C LYS A 12 -8.84 -3.81 4.24
N ARG A 13 -9.71 -4.78 3.91
CA ARG A 13 -10.14 -5.85 4.82
C ARG A 13 -9.64 -7.19 4.32
N GLN A 14 -9.57 -8.17 5.20
CA GLN A 14 -9.19 -9.52 4.82
C GLN A 14 -10.24 -10.15 3.89
N ILE A 15 -9.76 -10.90 2.89
CA ILE A 15 -10.58 -11.69 1.97
C ILE A 15 -10.66 -13.12 2.49
N ASP A 16 -11.86 -13.69 2.50
CA ASP A 16 -12.08 -15.10 2.80
C ASP A 16 -11.78 -15.93 1.53
N PHE A 17 -10.52 -16.29 1.34
CA PHE A 17 -10.09 -17.09 0.18
C PHE A 17 -10.72 -18.46 0.12
N PRO A 18 -10.88 -19.23 1.24
CA PRO A 18 -11.64 -20.47 1.24
C PRO A 18 -13.05 -20.30 0.68
N ARG A 19 -13.78 -19.31 1.14
CA ARG A 19 -15.13 -19.03 0.69
C ARG A 19 -15.20 -18.65 -0.79
N MET A 20 -14.24 -17.86 -1.26
CA MET A 20 -14.14 -17.51 -2.69
C MET A 20 -13.84 -18.75 -3.54
N ARG A 21 -13.02 -19.69 -3.06
CA ARG A 21 -12.77 -20.97 -3.72
C ARG A 21 -14.05 -21.78 -3.87
N GLU A 22 -14.83 -21.93 -2.80
CA GLU A 22 -16.13 -22.62 -2.86
C GLU A 22 -17.09 -22.03 -3.91
N ILE A 23 -17.11 -20.69 -4.01
CA ILE A 23 -17.95 -20.00 -5.00
C ILE A 23 -17.45 -20.30 -6.42
N ALA A 24 -16.15 -20.22 -6.66
CA ALA A 24 -15.56 -20.51 -7.95
C ALA A 24 -15.82 -21.96 -8.39
N ASP A 25 -15.72 -22.93 -7.48
CA ASP A 25 -16.00 -24.34 -7.73
C ASP A 25 -17.47 -24.57 -8.13
N LYS A 26 -18.41 -23.91 -7.46
CA LYS A 26 -19.84 -24.02 -7.77
C LYS A 26 -20.19 -23.60 -9.19
N VAL A 27 -19.45 -22.69 -9.77
CA VAL A 27 -19.68 -22.17 -11.13
C VAL A 27 -18.66 -22.68 -12.15
N GLY A 28 -17.73 -23.55 -11.73
CA GLY A 28 -16.69 -24.11 -12.59
C GLY A 28 -15.69 -23.05 -13.10
N ALA A 29 -15.48 -21.99 -12.35
CA ALA A 29 -14.58 -20.90 -12.74
C ALA A 29 -13.15 -21.11 -12.26
N THR A 30 -12.17 -20.67 -13.08
CA THR A 30 -10.78 -20.55 -12.63
C THR A 30 -10.67 -19.38 -11.65
N TYR A 31 -10.12 -19.65 -10.48
CA TYR A 31 -9.95 -18.64 -9.43
C TYR A 31 -8.54 -18.04 -9.48
N LEU A 32 -8.45 -16.79 -9.91
CA LEU A 32 -7.22 -16.01 -9.92
C LEU A 32 -7.27 -14.96 -8.80
N VAL A 33 -6.19 -14.86 -8.03
CA VAL A 33 -6.01 -13.83 -7.01
C VAL A 33 -4.80 -12.98 -7.34
N ASP A 34 -5.02 -11.68 -7.50
CA ASP A 34 -3.93 -10.69 -7.53
C ASP A 34 -3.70 -10.13 -6.12
N MET A 35 -2.59 -10.57 -5.49
CA MET A 35 -2.19 -10.08 -4.17
C MET A 35 -1.15 -8.95 -4.24
N ALA A 36 -1.07 -8.21 -5.35
CA ALA A 36 -0.06 -7.20 -5.60
C ALA A 36 0.12 -6.22 -4.43
N HIS A 37 -0.95 -5.79 -3.80
CA HIS A 37 -0.89 -4.84 -2.69
C HIS A 37 -0.38 -5.45 -1.38
N PHE A 38 -0.78 -6.66 -1.06
CA PHE A 38 -0.57 -7.28 0.26
C PHE A 38 0.36 -8.48 0.25
N ALA A 39 1.06 -8.76 -0.86
CA ALA A 39 1.98 -9.89 -0.99
C ALA A 39 3.03 -9.93 0.12
N GLY A 40 3.58 -8.78 0.51
CA GLY A 40 4.52 -8.68 1.63
C GLY A 40 3.89 -9.03 2.99
N LEU A 41 2.61 -8.72 3.19
CA LEU A 41 1.90 -9.09 4.42
C LEU A 41 1.60 -10.59 4.46
N VAL A 42 1.36 -11.23 3.30
CA VAL A 42 1.26 -12.69 3.17
C VAL A 42 2.60 -13.33 3.49
N ALA A 43 3.70 -12.85 2.89
CA ALA A 43 5.05 -13.37 3.13
C ALA A 43 5.45 -13.22 4.61
N ALA A 44 5.07 -12.13 5.26
CA ALA A 44 5.30 -11.92 6.69
C ALA A 44 4.38 -12.75 7.61
N GLY A 45 3.41 -13.49 7.07
CA GLY A 45 2.47 -14.30 7.85
C GLY A 45 1.39 -13.50 8.59
N VAL A 46 1.20 -12.22 8.29
CA VAL A 46 0.23 -11.34 8.98
C VAL A 46 -1.07 -11.09 8.19
N HIS A 47 -1.18 -11.71 7.02
CA HIS A 47 -2.39 -11.73 6.19
C HIS A 47 -2.63 -13.15 5.68
N PRO A 48 -3.89 -13.62 5.55
CA PRO A 48 -4.19 -14.91 4.96
C PRO A 48 -3.57 -15.08 3.57
N SER A 49 -3.09 -16.29 3.28
CA SER A 49 -2.50 -16.61 1.97
C SER A 49 -3.56 -17.09 0.98
N PRO A 50 -3.61 -16.56 -0.25
CA PRO A 50 -4.45 -17.08 -1.31
C PRO A 50 -3.88 -18.36 -1.95
N ILE A 51 -2.59 -18.67 -1.77
CA ILE A 51 -1.88 -19.73 -2.48
C ILE A 51 -2.54 -21.10 -2.34
N PRO A 52 -3.05 -21.52 -1.15
CA PRO A 52 -3.72 -22.82 -1.02
C PRO A 52 -5.09 -22.90 -1.71
N HIS A 53 -5.67 -21.77 -2.07
CA HIS A 53 -7.08 -21.69 -2.52
C HIS A 53 -7.24 -21.25 -3.98
N ALA A 54 -6.28 -20.51 -4.52
CA ALA A 54 -6.35 -19.99 -5.87
C ALA A 54 -5.70 -20.95 -6.89
N ASP A 55 -6.25 -20.99 -8.11
CA ASP A 55 -5.63 -21.71 -9.23
C ASP A 55 -4.38 -20.96 -9.73
N ILE A 56 -4.45 -19.63 -9.75
CA ILE A 56 -3.35 -18.74 -10.16
C ILE A 56 -3.28 -17.60 -9.16
N VAL A 57 -2.07 -17.26 -8.73
CA VAL A 57 -1.79 -16.08 -7.92
C VAL A 57 -0.82 -15.16 -8.63
N THR A 58 -1.14 -13.88 -8.70
CA THR A 58 -0.24 -12.85 -9.23
C THR A 58 0.14 -11.87 -8.12
N CYS A 59 1.33 -11.29 -8.23
CA CYS A 59 1.72 -10.16 -7.38
C CYS A 59 2.76 -9.28 -8.07
N THR A 60 2.95 -8.09 -7.52
CA THR A 60 4.12 -7.24 -7.78
C THR A 60 5.17 -7.44 -6.70
N THR A 61 6.43 -7.25 -7.05
CA THR A 61 7.55 -7.28 -6.10
C THR A 61 7.84 -5.93 -5.45
N THR A 62 7.20 -4.84 -5.90
CA THR A 62 7.50 -3.48 -5.44
C THR A 62 6.81 -3.07 -4.13
N LYS A 63 5.51 -3.25 -4.00
CA LYS A 63 4.67 -2.68 -2.93
C LYS A 63 5.10 -3.16 -1.54
N THR A 64 4.27 -3.89 -0.82
CA THR A 64 4.60 -4.38 0.52
C THR A 64 5.79 -5.37 0.55
N LEU A 65 6.15 -5.98 -0.58
CA LEU A 65 7.36 -6.80 -0.70
C LEU A 65 8.66 -5.97 -0.70
N ARG A 66 8.61 -4.67 -0.99
CA ARG A 66 9.76 -3.72 -0.97
C ARG A 66 10.88 -4.05 -1.98
N GLY A 67 10.59 -4.79 -3.04
CA GLY A 67 11.61 -5.26 -3.98
C GLY A 67 11.71 -4.45 -5.26
N ALA A 68 12.53 -4.94 -6.18
CA ALA A 68 12.68 -4.39 -7.52
C ALA A 68 11.37 -4.43 -8.30
N ARG A 69 11.20 -3.51 -9.24
CA ARG A 69 10.00 -3.42 -10.08
C ARG A 69 9.83 -4.66 -10.94
N GLY A 70 8.70 -5.33 -10.79
CA GLY A 70 8.34 -6.50 -11.57
C GLY A 70 7.14 -7.23 -10.99
N GLY A 71 6.77 -8.33 -11.63
CA GLY A 71 5.67 -9.20 -11.22
C GLY A 71 6.12 -10.64 -11.05
N LEU A 72 5.27 -11.41 -10.37
CA LEU A 72 5.35 -12.87 -10.24
C LEU A 72 3.99 -13.46 -10.61
N VAL A 73 4.00 -14.59 -11.26
CA VAL A 73 2.83 -15.44 -11.51
C VAL A 73 3.12 -16.81 -10.91
N MET A 74 2.24 -17.32 -10.10
CA MET A 74 2.42 -18.55 -9.35
C MET A 74 1.20 -19.45 -9.49
N THR A 75 1.44 -20.75 -9.58
CA THR A 75 0.38 -21.76 -9.55
C THR A 75 0.92 -23.07 -8.98
N ASN A 76 0.07 -23.81 -8.26
CA ASN A 76 0.35 -25.18 -7.83
C ASN A 76 -0.20 -26.22 -8.82
N ARG A 77 -0.80 -25.77 -9.93
CA ARG A 77 -1.40 -26.63 -10.96
C ARG A 77 -0.45 -26.79 -12.14
N GLU A 78 0.04 -27.99 -12.35
CA GLU A 78 0.99 -28.29 -13.46
C GLU A 78 0.37 -28.06 -14.83
N ASP A 79 -0.93 -28.36 -15.02
CA ASP A 79 -1.64 -28.13 -16.27
C ASP A 79 -1.73 -26.64 -16.63
N LEU A 80 -1.90 -25.76 -15.63
CA LEU A 80 -1.88 -24.31 -15.81
C LEU A 80 -0.45 -23.80 -16.02
N PHE A 81 0.51 -24.33 -15.27
CA PHE A 81 1.91 -23.94 -15.40
C PHE A 81 2.41 -24.14 -16.86
N LYS A 82 2.11 -25.29 -17.47
CA LYS A 82 2.45 -25.59 -18.87
C LYS A 82 1.83 -24.60 -19.87
N LYS A 83 0.68 -24.00 -19.56
CA LYS A 83 0.05 -22.96 -20.38
C LYS A 83 0.59 -21.56 -20.08
N LEU A 84 0.91 -21.27 -18.84
CA LEU A 84 1.43 -19.97 -18.41
C LEU A 84 2.85 -19.72 -18.94
N GLN A 85 3.71 -20.73 -18.96
CA GLN A 85 5.08 -20.61 -19.45
C GLN A 85 5.17 -19.99 -20.85
N PRO A 86 4.59 -20.59 -21.92
CA PRO A 86 4.65 -20.01 -23.25
C PRO A 86 3.81 -18.72 -23.39
N ALA A 87 2.77 -18.53 -22.59
CA ALA A 87 1.99 -17.30 -22.60
C ALA A 87 2.82 -16.12 -22.06
N VAL A 88 3.66 -16.35 -21.04
CA VAL A 88 4.58 -15.33 -20.53
C VAL A 88 5.73 -15.12 -21.51
N PHE A 89 6.46 -16.18 -21.87
CA PHE A 89 7.56 -16.10 -22.83
C PHE A 89 7.46 -17.27 -23.82
N PRO A 90 7.44 -16.99 -25.15
CA PRO A 90 7.59 -15.66 -25.79
C PRO A 90 6.29 -14.88 -26.01
N GLY A 91 5.15 -15.30 -25.38
CA GLY A 91 3.84 -14.74 -25.69
C GLY A 91 3.71 -13.23 -25.48
N VAL A 92 4.04 -12.73 -24.27
CA VAL A 92 3.90 -11.30 -23.91
C VAL A 92 5.18 -10.66 -23.37
N GLN A 93 6.22 -11.46 -23.10
CA GLN A 93 7.50 -11.00 -22.57
C GLN A 93 8.64 -11.40 -23.52
N GLY A 94 9.75 -10.68 -23.44
CA GLY A 94 11.00 -10.96 -24.14
C GLY A 94 12.17 -10.57 -23.25
N SER A 95 13.35 -10.48 -23.82
CA SER A 95 14.62 -10.05 -23.22
C SER A 95 14.61 -9.73 -21.73
N ALA A 96 15.08 -10.66 -20.91
CA ALA A 96 15.05 -10.52 -19.46
C ALA A 96 15.96 -9.39 -18.96
N HIS A 97 15.44 -8.54 -18.07
CA HIS A 97 16.20 -7.50 -17.39
C HIS A 97 16.90 -8.09 -16.16
N LEU A 98 18.14 -8.57 -16.32
CA LEU A 98 18.85 -9.37 -15.32
C LEU A 98 19.06 -8.65 -13.98
N ALA A 99 19.33 -7.34 -13.99
CA ALA A 99 19.43 -6.54 -12.76
C ALA A 99 18.13 -6.58 -11.92
N THR A 100 16.98 -6.53 -12.61
CA THR A 100 15.67 -6.66 -11.96
C THR A 100 15.44 -8.05 -11.39
N ILE A 101 15.89 -9.10 -12.10
CA ILE A 101 15.79 -10.50 -11.63
C ILE A 101 16.65 -10.68 -10.39
N ALA A 102 17.89 -10.19 -10.40
CA ALA A 102 18.76 -10.20 -9.23
C ALA A 102 18.15 -9.45 -8.03
N GLY A 103 17.57 -8.26 -8.27
CA GLY A 103 16.86 -7.50 -7.24
C GLY A 103 15.63 -8.21 -6.69
N LYS A 104 14.91 -9.00 -7.50
CA LYS A 104 13.82 -9.87 -7.02
C LYS A 104 14.35 -10.99 -6.14
N ALA A 105 15.47 -11.60 -6.49
CA ALA A 105 16.06 -12.67 -5.69
C ALA A 105 16.47 -12.16 -4.29
N VAL A 106 17.10 -10.98 -4.21
CA VAL A 106 17.41 -10.33 -2.94
C VAL A 106 16.14 -10.05 -2.13
N CYS A 107 15.14 -9.43 -2.75
CA CYS A 107 13.85 -9.13 -2.12
C CYS A 107 13.18 -10.38 -1.53
N LEU A 108 13.17 -11.49 -2.26
CA LEU A 108 12.58 -12.75 -1.80
C LEU A 108 13.42 -13.38 -0.67
N GLY A 109 14.74 -13.23 -0.72
CA GLY A 109 15.64 -13.63 0.38
C GLY A 109 15.36 -12.84 1.65
N GLU A 110 15.24 -11.51 1.55
CA GLU A 110 14.87 -10.66 2.69
C GLU A 110 13.48 -11.02 3.25
N ALA A 111 12.52 -11.36 2.39
CA ALA A 111 11.17 -11.73 2.81
C ALA A 111 11.10 -13.02 3.66
N LEU A 112 12.16 -13.82 3.70
CA LEU A 112 12.26 -15.00 4.53
C LEU A 112 12.78 -14.71 5.95
N THR A 113 13.28 -13.50 6.20
CA THR A 113 13.90 -13.14 7.50
C THR A 113 12.87 -12.79 8.57
N ASP A 114 13.28 -12.85 9.85
CA ASP A 114 12.44 -12.43 10.97
C ASP A 114 12.27 -10.91 11.02
N GLU A 115 13.23 -10.15 10.51
CA GLU A 115 13.13 -8.71 10.34
C GLU A 115 11.97 -8.35 9.39
N PHE A 116 11.79 -9.13 8.32
CA PHE A 116 10.68 -8.90 7.40
C PHE A 116 9.32 -9.24 8.02
N LYS A 117 9.24 -10.28 8.86
CA LYS A 117 8.04 -10.60 9.63
C LYS A 117 7.68 -9.46 10.58
N THR A 118 8.68 -8.93 11.29
CA THR A 118 8.53 -7.76 12.17
C THR A 118 8.06 -6.53 11.40
N TYR A 119 8.65 -6.26 10.23
CA TYR A 119 8.20 -5.20 9.33
C TYR A 119 6.72 -5.36 8.95
N GLY A 120 6.30 -6.55 8.51
CA GLY A 120 4.92 -6.81 8.14
C GLY A 120 3.93 -6.59 9.28
N ALA A 121 4.27 -7.03 10.49
CA ALA A 121 3.49 -6.79 11.70
C ALA A 121 3.36 -5.29 12.01
N ASN A 122 4.47 -4.57 11.95
CA ASN A 122 4.49 -3.11 12.17
C ASN A 122 3.69 -2.35 11.10
N VAL A 123 3.78 -2.73 9.83
CA VAL A 123 2.97 -2.13 8.75
C VAL A 123 1.48 -2.21 9.07
N LYS A 124 1.01 -3.38 9.49
CA LYS A 124 -0.40 -3.60 9.84
C LYS A 124 -0.81 -2.82 11.10
N ALA A 125 0.03 -2.84 12.14
CA ALA A 125 -0.22 -2.11 13.39
C ALA A 125 -0.27 -0.59 13.16
N ASN A 126 0.67 -0.05 12.39
CA ASN A 126 0.75 1.37 12.06
C ASN A 126 -0.45 1.84 11.22
N ALA A 127 -0.92 1.02 10.27
CA ALA A 127 -2.13 1.34 9.51
C ALA A 127 -3.38 1.39 10.39
N ARG A 128 -3.52 0.44 11.33
CA ARG A 128 -4.63 0.43 12.29
C ARG A 128 -4.59 1.66 13.18
N LEU A 129 -3.43 1.97 13.75
CA LEU A 129 -3.26 3.15 14.60
C LEU A 129 -3.61 4.44 13.84
N LEU A 130 -3.12 4.59 12.61
CA LEU A 130 -3.47 5.74 11.77
C LEU A 130 -4.99 5.87 11.58
N ALA A 131 -5.67 4.76 11.29
CA ALA A 131 -7.13 4.74 11.16
C ALA A 131 -7.83 5.13 12.47
N GLU A 132 -7.38 4.60 13.61
CA GLU A 132 -7.94 4.90 14.94
C GLU A 132 -7.75 6.37 15.33
N VAL A 133 -6.56 6.94 15.07
CA VAL A 133 -6.29 8.37 15.34
C VAL A 133 -7.22 9.25 14.51
N LEU A 134 -7.35 8.97 13.23
CA LEU A 134 -8.25 9.73 12.34
C LEU A 134 -9.71 9.60 12.79
N GLN A 135 -10.17 8.41 13.20
CA GLN A 135 -11.52 8.22 13.71
C GLN A 135 -11.77 9.02 14.99
N LYS A 136 -10.82 9.05 15.93
CA LYS A 136 -10.90 9.86 17.16
C LYS A 136 -11.01 11.37 16.85
N ARG A 137 -10.47 11.79 15.71
CA ARG A 137 -10.53 13.17 15.19
C ARG A 137 -11.78 13.42 14.31
N GLY A 138 -12.76 12.51 14.32
CA GLY A 138 -14.03 12.66 13.59
C GLY A 138 -13.93 12.42 12.08
N VAL A 139 -12.86 11.80 11.61
CA VAL A 139 -12.70 11.44 10.20
C VAL A 139 -13.22 10.02 9.98
N ARG A 140 -14.13 9.82 9.02
CA ARG A 140 -14.71 8.52 8.73
C ARG A 140 -13.70 7.63 8.02
N ILE A 141 -13.52 6.42 8.51
CA ILE A 141 -12.72 5.37 7.83
C ILE A 141 -13.68 4.42 7.13
N VAL A 142 -13.50 4.22 5.84
CA VAL A 142 -14.29 3.27 5.04
C VAL A 142 -14.09 1.86 5.59
N SER A 143 -15.18 1.10 5.71
CA SER A 143 -15.24 -0.22 6.38
C SER A 143 -14.88 -0.25 7.87
N GLY A 144 -14.86 0.92 8.55
CA GLY A 144 -14.63 1.02 9.99
C GLY A 144 -13.20 0.71 10.45
N GLY A 145 -12.24 0.59 9.53
CA GLY A 145 -10.83 0.29 9.86
C GLY A 145 -10.10 -0.39 8.73
N THR A 146 -8.92 -0.97 9.04
CA THR A 146 -8.12 -1.71 8.06
C THR A 146 -7.49 -2.96 8.67
N ASP A 147 -7.32 -4.00 7.86
CA ASP A 147 -6.58 -5.23 8.17
C ASP A 147 -5.28 -5.34 7.37
N THR A 148 -4.96 -4.32 6.57
CA THR A 148 -3.79 -4.29 5.69
C THR A 148 -2.95 -3.03 5.92
N HIS A 149 -2.15 -2.63 4.94
CA HIS A 149 -1.32 -1.42 4.94
C HIS A 149 -2.04 -0.17 4.43
N VAL A 150 -3.26 -0.30 3.92
CA VAL A 150 -4.01 0.79 3.29
C VAL A 150 -5.14 1.24 4.19
N VAL A 151 -5.29 2.56 4.34
CA VAL A 151 -6.40 3.21 5.01
C VAL A 151 -7.16 4.03 3.96
N LEU A 152 -8.45 3.75 3.77
CA LEU A 152 -9.32 4.57 2.94
C LEU A 152 -10.15 5.48 3.83
N VAL A 153 -9.93 6.76 3.67
CA VAL A 153 -10.56 7.83 4.42
C VAL A 153 -11.73 8.38 3.61
N ASP A 154 -12.86 8.60 4.24
CA ASP A 154 -13.96 9.39 3.70
C ASP A 154 -13.89 10.80 4.29
N VAL A 155 -13.51 11.76 3.45
CA VAL A 155 -13.32 13.15 3.86
C VAL A 155 -14.59 13.98 3.80
N SER A 156 -15.73 13.40 3.41
CA SER A 156 -17.03 14.09 3.41
C SER A 156 -17.45 14.53 4.81
N SER A 157 -16.99 13.81 5.86
CA SER A 157 -17.21 14.19 7.27
C SER A 157 -16.50 15.50 7.68
N LYS A 158 -15.65 16.04 6.82
CA LYS A 158 -14.92 17.30 6.98
C LYS A 158 -15.30 18.33 5.92
N ASP A 159 -16.39 18.11 5.18
CA ASP A 159 -16.87 18.96 4.08
C ASP A 159 -15.83 19.16 2.95
N LEU A 160 -14.94 18.17 2.76
CA LEU A 160 -13.87 18.20 1.77
C LEU A 160 -14.11 17.20 0.63
N THR A 161 -13.48 17.47 -0.51
CA THR A 161 -13.26 16.48 -1.56
C THR A 161 -11.91 15.80 -1.39
N GLY A 162 -11.74 14.61 -1.97
CA GLY A 162 -10.45 13.93 -2.02
C GLY A 162 -9.37 14.76 -2.71
N GLN A 163 -9.75 15.57 -3.73
CA GLN A 163 -8.80 16.48 -4.39
C GLN A 163 -8.32 17.57 -3.44
N GLN A 164 -9.24 18.28 -2.78
CA GLN A 164 -8.87 19.31 -1.79
C GLN A 164 -7.98 18.74 -0.68
N SER A 165 -8.33 17.57 -0.18
CA SER A 165 -7.56 16.89 0.87
C SER A 165 -6.17 16.48 0.39
N GLN A 166 -6.04 15.96 -0.83
CA GLN A 166 -4.76 15.60 -1.43
C GLN A 166 -3.87 16.84 -1.61
N ASP A 167 -4.42 17.93 -2.13
CA ASP A 167 -3.68 19.16 -2.37
C ASP A 167 -3.21 19.78 -1.05
N ALA A 168 -4.09 19.84 -0.04
CA ALA A 168 -3.76 20.35 1.29
C ALA A 168 -2.64 19.53 1.98
N LEU A 169 -2.66 18.21 1.88
CA LEU A 169 -1.60 17.36 2.41
C LEU A 169 -0.28 17.53 1.64
N SER A 170 -0.35 17.77 0.33
CA SER A 170 0.83 18.06 -0.48
C SER A 170 1.53 19.34 -0.05
N GLU A 171 0.79 20.35 0.41
CA GLU A 171 1.35 21.60 0.95
C GLU A 171 2.27 21.36 2.15
N ILE A 172 2.06 20.30 2.91
CA ILE A 172 2.90 19.91 4.06
C ILE A 172 3.82 18.72 3.77
N ASN A 173 4.01 18.36 2.49
CA ASN A 173 4.85 17.24 2.03
C ASN A 173 4.37 15.85 2.51
N ILE A 174 3.08 15.66 2.73
CA ILE A 174 2.47 14.35 2.92
C ILE A 174 1.83 13.90 1.62
N THR A 175 2.36 12.83 1.02
CA THR A 175 1.84 12.26 -0.22
C THR A 175 0.62 11.40 0.06
N SER A 176 -0.46 11.64 -0.67
CA SER A 176 -1.70 10.87 -0.63
C SER A 176 -2.33 10.79 -2.02
N ASN A 177 -3.37 9.99 -2.19
CA ASN A 177 -4.11 9.89 -3.44
C ASN A 177 -5.61 10.02 -3.18
N LYS A 178 -6.29 10.89 -3.93
CA LYS A 178 -7.76 10.85 -4.01
C LYS A 178 -8.23 9.51 -4.54
N ASN A 179 -9.37 9.04 -4.07
CA ASN A 179 -9.90 7.73 -4.40
C ASN A 179 -11.43 7.77 -4.33
N PRO A 180 -12.18 7.03 -5.18
CA PRO A 180 -13.59 6.84 -4.93
C PRO A 180 -13.80 6.05 -3.64
N ILE A 181 -14.91 6.31 -2.96
CA ILE A 181 -15.41 5.45 -1.88
C ILE A 181 -16.54 4.56 -2.42
N PRO A 182 -16.87 3.45 -1.76
CA PRO A 182 -17.98 2.61 -2.18
C PRO A 182 -19.27 3.42 -2.35
N PHE A 183 -19.97 3.19 -3.47
CA PHE A 183 -21.18 3.88 -3.87
C PHE A 183 -21.02 5.38 -4.22
N ASP A 184 -19.78 5.85 -4.38
CA ASP A 184 -19.50 7.21 -4.85
C ASP A 184 -19.79 7.29 -6.36
N SER A 185 -20.85 8.00 -6.72
CA SER A 185 -21.27 8.25 -8.11
C SER A 185 -20.67 9.52 -8.69
N ALA A 186 -19.86 10.24 -7.93
CA ALA A 186 -19.27 11.52 -8.32
C ALA A 186 -18.20 11.37 -9.41
N LYS A 187 -17.92 12.47 -10.11
CA LYS A 187 -16.79 12.54 -11.05
C LYS A 187 -15.46 12.46 -10.29
N PRO A 188 -14.35 12.05 -10.94
CA PRO A 188 -13.05 11.93 -10.28
C PRO A 188 -12.55 13.18 -9.56
N SER A 189 -12.96 14.38 -10.00
CA SER A 189 -12.64 15.65 -9.32
C SER A 189 -13.41 15.86 -8.01
N GLU A 190 -14.49 15.15 -7.81
CA GLU A 190 -15.44 15.31 -6.70
C GLU A 190 -15.44 14.11 -5.73
N TRP A 191 -14.62 13.08 -6.00
CA TRP A 191 -14.51 11.92 -5.13
C TRP A 191 -14.28 12.33 -3.68
N LYS A 192 -14.92 11.63 -2.77
CA LYS A 192 -14.86 11.90 -1.33
C LYS A 192 -13.85 11.06 -0.58
N GLY A 193 -13.12 10.21 -1.27
CA GLY A 193 -12.13 9.34 -0.66
C GLY A 193 -10.71 9.85 -0.78
N LEU A 194 -9.91 9.50 0.22
CA LEU A 194 -8.46 9.69 0.23
C LEU A 194 -7.79 8.40 0.68
N ARG A 195 -6.79 7.95 -0.08
CA ARG A 195 -6.04 6.74 0.24
C ARG A 195 -4.72 7.10 0.91
N LEU A 196 -4.51 6.54 2.09
CA LEU A 196 -3.28 6.60 2.86
C LEU A 196 -2.67 5.20 3.00
N GLY A 197 -1.40 5.12 3.38
CA GLY A 197 -0.72 3.84 3.57
C GLY A 197 0.42 3.93 4.58
N SER A 198 0.72 2.81 5.22
CA SER A 198 1.73 2.73 6.28
C SER A 198 3.08 2.16 5.83
N SER A 199 3.14 1.45 4.69
CA SER A 199 4.33 0.67 4.30
C SER A 199 5.60 1.51 4.15
N ALA A 200 5.51 2.67 3.49
CA ALA A 200 6.66 3.54 3.24
C ALA A 200 7.20 4.16 4.54
N GLY A 201 6.32 4.65 5.40
CA GLY A 201 6.69 5.18 6.71
C GLY A 201 7.32 4.11 7.60
N THR A 202 6.73 2.91 7.63
CA THR A 202 7.28 1.78 8.40
C THR A 202 8.65 1.35 7.88
N THR A 203 8.85 1.30 6.56
CA THR A 203 10.17 1.02 5.96
C THR A 203 11.20 2.09 6.36
N ARG A 204 10.77 3.34 6.49
CA ARG A 204 11.59 4.46 6.92
C ARG A 204 11.99 4.39 8.40
N GLY A 205 11.33 3.55 9.19
CA GLY A 205 11.53 3.39 10.62
C GLY A 205 10.46 4.03 11.49
N PHE A 206 9.37 4.56 10.91
CA PHE A 206 8.27 5.10 11.69
C PHE A 206 7.57 4.00 12.48
N GLY A 207 7.37 4.25 13.76
CA GLY A 207 6.61 3.42 14.68
C GLY A 207 5.27 4.07 15.07
N ALA A 208 4.67 3.55 16.14
CA ALA A 208 3.37 4.01 16.63
C ALA A 208 3.36 5.52 16.92
N LYS A 209 4.42 6.05 17.55
CA LYS A 209 4.53 7.47 17.91
C LYS A 209 4.47 8.38 16.69
N GLU A 210 5.22 8.04 15.64
CA GLU A 210 5.27 8.82 14.41
C GLU A 210 3.93 8.74 13.66
N PHE A 211 3.29 7.57 13.61
CA PHE A 211 1.96 7.42 12.99
C PHE A 211 0.85 8.14 13.76
N GLU A 212 0.94 8.23 15.08
CA GLU A 212 0.04 9.06 15.89
C GLU A 212 0.21 10.55 15.55
N VAL A 213 1.45 11.02 15.47
CA VAL A 213 1.76 12.40 15.04
C VAL A 213 1.22 12.67 13.63
N ILE A 214 1.48 11.79 12.68
CA ILE A 214 1.02 11.91 11.28
C ILE A 214 -0.51 11.94 11.22
N GLY A 215 -1.20 11.06 11.95
CA GLY A 215 -2.66 11.03 11.99
C GLY A 215 -3.27 12.33 12.51
N ASN A 216 -2.69 12.90 13.57
CA ASN A 216 -3.11 14.18 14.10
C ASN A 216 -2.81 15.35 13.13
N LEU A 217 -1.63 15.37 12.48
CA LEU A 217 -1.33 16.37 11.46
C LEU A 217 -2.32 16.34 10.30
N ILE A 218 -2.66 15.15 9.82
CA ILE A 218 -3.65 14.99 8.72
C ILE A 218 -4.99 15.58 9.15
N ALA A 219 -5.45 15.28 10.37
CA ALA A 219 -6.70 15.81 10.87
C ALA A 219 -6.64 17.34 11.06
N ASP A 220 -5.55 17.88 11.61
CA ASP A 220 -5.34 19.32 11.76
C ASP A 220 -5.40 20.05 10.42
N ILE A 221 -4.80 19.48 9.37
CA ILE A 221 -4.85 20.02 8.01
C ILE A 221 -6.27 19.99 7.45
N PHE A 222 -7.04 18.92 7.69
CA PHE A 222 -8.44 18.88 7.24
C PHE A 222 -9.29 19.92 7.97
N ASP A 223 -9.14 20.05 9.28
CA ASP A 223 -9.84 21.05 10.08
C ASP A 223 -9.48 22.48 9.64
N ALA A 224 -8.23 22.72 9.26
CA ALA A 224 -7.74 24.02 8.80
C ALA A 224 -8.31 24.44 7.42
N GLN A 225 -8.76 23.49 6.57
CA GLN A 225 -9.33 23.84 5.26
C GLN A 225 -10.65 24.60 5.37
N VAL A 226 -11.38 24.47 6.45
CA VAL A 226 -12.66 25.14 6.72
C VAL A 226 -12.51 26.33 7.68
N ALA A 227 -11.29 26.64 8.12
CA ALA A 227 -10.96 27.76 9.00
C ALA A 227 -10.65 29.03 8.19
N ASP A 228 -10.45 30.14 8.90
CA ASP A 228 -9.98 31.39 8.28
C ASP A 228 -8.53 31.27 7.75
N GLU A 229 -8.15 32.11 6.80
CA GLU A 229 -6.85 32.05 6.12
C GLU A 229 -5.65 32.19 7.07
N THR A 230 -5.76 33.00 8.12
CA THR A 230 -4.68 33.21 9.10
C THR A 230 -4.44 31.92 9.91
N THR A 231 -5.52 31.31 10.38
CA THR A 231 -5.47 30.02 11.09
C THR A 231 -4.93 28.91 10.20
N ARG A 232 -5.42 28.84 8.94
CA ARG A 232 -4.94 27.87 7.94
C ARG A 232 -3.42 28.01 7.71
N ALA A 233 -2.93 29.21 7.46
CA ALA A 233 -1.51 29.48 7.21
C ALA A 233 -0.62 29.08 8.41
N ALA A 234 -1.07 29.37 9.63
CA ALA A 234 -0.35 28.98 10.85
C ALA A 234 -0.28 27.46 11.03
N VAL A 235 -1.38 26.73 10.78
CA VAL A 235 -1.41 25.27 10.86
C VAL A 235 -0.49 24.65 9.80
N ILE A 236 -0.51 25.13 8.56
CA ILE A 236 0.36 24.65 7.48
C ILE A 236 1.84 24.86 7.85
N ALA A 237 2.22 26.04 8.32
CA ALA A 237 3.60 26.34 8.69
C ALA A 237 4.09 25.42 9.83
N LYS A 238 3.30 25.25 10.88
CA LYS A 238 3.58 24.33 11.98
C LYS A 238 3.72 22.88 11.49
N SER A 239 2.80 22.43 10.67
CA SER A 239 2.78 21.04 10.17
C SER A 239 3.96 20.74 9.27
N ARG A 240 4.37 21.68 8.40
CA ARG A 240 5.60 21.57 7.59
C ARG A 240 6.84 21.38 8.46
N ALA A 241 6.97 22.14 9.54
CA ALA A 241 8.12 22.03 10.45
C ALA A 241 8.17 20.63 11.12
N VAL A 242 7.01 20.09 11.54
CA VAL A 242 6.93 18.74 12.13
C VAL A 242 7.29 17.67 11.10
N VAL A 243 6.76 17.76 9.88
CA VAL A 243 7.08 16.81 8.80
C VAL A 243 8.57 16.88 8.44
N ALA A 244 9.13 18.07 8.33
CA ALA A 244 10.56 18.26 8.06
C ALA A 244 11.42 17.59 9.14
N LYS A 245 11.04 17.74 10.42
CA LYS A 245 11.73 17.07 11.52
C LYS A 245 11.62 15.55 11.43
N LEU A 246 10.43 15.01 11.19
CA LEU A 246 10.24 13.55 11.01
C LEU A 246 11.11 13.00 9.87
N VAL A 247 11.19 13.73 8.76
CA VAL A 247 12.01 13.33 7.61
C VAL A 247 13.50 13.36 7.94
N ALA A 248 13.96 14.33 8.72
CA ALA A 248 15.35 14.44 9.15
C ALA A 248 15.74 13.37 10.18
N ASP A 249 14.85 13.08 11.13
CA ASP A 249 15.09 12.07 12.17
C ASP A 249 15.09 10.63 11.60
N PHE A 250 14.40 10.40 10.47
CA PHE A 250 14.27 9.10 9.80
C PHE A 250 14.62 9.20 8.31
N PRO A 251 15.89 9.38 7.94
CA PRO A 251 16.32 9.48 6.54
C PRO A 251 16.11 8.14 5.80
N ILE A 252 15.71 8.21 4.52
CA ILE A 252 15.52 7.00 3.68
C ILE A 252 16.86 6.34 3.37
N LEU A 253 17.90 7.15 3.11
CA LEU A 253 19.25 6.69 2.87
C LEU A 253 20.14 7.20 4.00
N SER A 254 20.91 6.31 4.62
CA SER A 254 21.94 6.73 5.57
C SER A 254 23.06 7.50 4.84
N LEU A 255 23.73 8.41 5.52
CA LEU A 255 24.88 9.15 4.98
C LEU A 255 25.98 8.23 4.44
N ILE A 256 26.10 7.00 4.96
CA ILE A 256 27.04 5.98 4.49
C ILE A 256 26.78 5.63 3.01
N HIS A 257 25.51 5.56 2.58
CA HIS A 257 25.17 5.27 1.18
C HIS A 257 25.41 6.46 0.23
N ILE A 258 25.58 7.67 0.77
CA ILE A 258 25.81 8.90 -0.02
C ILE A 258 27.30 9.23 -0.09
N SER A 259 28.08 8.82 0.91
CA SER A 259 29.48 9.24 1.08
C SER A 259 30.52 8.28 0.50
N GLU A 260 30.14 7.06 0.13
CA GLU A 260 31.05 6.16 -0.59
C GLU A 260 30.79 6.23 -2.11
N PRO A 261 31.64 6.91 -2.89
CA PRO A 261 31.63 6.72 -4.32
C PRO A 261 31.93 5.25 -4.58
N THR A 262 31.08 4.58 -5.36
CA THR A 262 31.33 3.24 -5.86
C THR A 262 32.73 3.22 -6.47
N ARG A 263 33.72 2.67 -5.78
CA ARG A 263 35.01 2.36 -6.38
C ARG A 263 34.69 1.39 -7.51
N LEU A 264 34.78 1.87 -8.74
CA LEU A 264 34.94 1.02 -9.89
C LEU A 264 36.19 0.19 -9.61
N LEU A 265 36.00 -1.06 -9.23
CA LEU A 265 37.09 -2.04 -9.28
C LEU A 265 37.49 -2.10 -10.75
N SER A 266 38.60 -1.47 -11.08
CA SER A 266 39.28 -1.67 -12.35
C SER A 266 39.65 -3.15 -12.43
N ILE A 267 38.99 -3.86 -13.34
CA ILE A 267 39.40 -5.20 -13.79
C ILE A 267 40.61 -5.02 -14.69
#